data_8a122381b6459f8f1a07a721628c5cb8
#
_entry.id   8a122381b6459f8f1a07a721628c5cb8
#
_cell.length_a   1.000
_cell.length_b   1.000
_cell.length_c   1.000
_cell.angle_alpha   90.00
_cell.angle_beta   90.00
_cell.angle_gamma   90.00
#
_symmetry.space_group_name_H-M   'P 1'
#
loop_
_entity.id
_entity.type
_entity.pdbx_description
1 polymer ?
#
loop_
_entity_poly.entity_id
_entity_poly.type
_entity_poly.pdbx_seq_one_letter_code
_entity_poly.pdbx_strand_id
1 'polypeptide(L)'
;MIAVLDGDTVLVRRVGGLLKIRLAEIDAPEKAQASGETSKRSLSDMVMGKQVKFVSEAMDQYGRMVAHLSVDGLDVNAEQIRRGMAWAAAGWRQSRRAPTGVSLAGKYSSFHSNKGLVALQREAMQVPRGLWAQSNPTPPWEWRKLHPSTKPGAGSATVQADPPTGCGEKKHCSQMTSCKEARFYQTQCGVKSLDGDGDGMPCESLCTPQKKIIKN
;
A
#
# COMPACT_ATOMS: atom_id res chain seq x y z
N MET A 1 -4.84 10.99 16.00
CA MET A 1 -5.47 10.24 14.90
C MET A 1 -6.36 11.17 14.09
N ILE A 2 -6.42 11.05 12.76
CA ILE A 2 -7.26 11.90 11.90
C ILE A 2 -8.32 11.08 11.17
N ALA A 3 -7.94 9.95 10.59
CA ALA A 3 -8.87 9.11 9.86
C ALA A 3 -8.41 7.64 9.86
N VAL A 4 -9.37 6.74 9.81
CA VAL A 4 -9.18 5.33 9.47
C VAL A 4 -9.62 5.14 8.02
N LEU A 5 -8.74 4.65 7.18
CA LEU A 5 -8.99 4.51 5.74
C LEU A 5 -9.66 3.16 5.41
N ASP A 6 -9.14 2.10 6.03
CA ASP A 6 -9.65 0.73 5.94
C ASP A 6 -9.31 -0.05 7.24
N GLY A 7 -9.45 -1.37 7.25
CA GLY A 7 -9.24 -2.18 8.46
C GLY A 7 -7.79 -2.32 8.94
N ASP A 8 -6.82 -1.84 8.19
CA ASP A 8 -5.39 -1.89 8.54
C ASP A 8 -4.60 -0.62 8.15
N THR A 9 -5.27 0.43 7.72
CA THR A 9 -4.61 1.66 7.27
C THR A 9 -5.23 2.89 7.92
N VAL A 10 -4.37 3.72 8.52
CA VAL A 10 -4.77 4.93 9.24
C VAL A 10 -4.02 6.16 8.73
N LEU A 11 -4.60 7.33 8.95
CA LEU A 11 -3.98 8.63 8.73
C LEU A 11 -3.78 9.33 10.07
N VAL A 12 -2.55 9.68 10.38
CA VAL A 12 -2.20 10.38 11.61
C VAL A 12 -1.61 11.75 11.31
N ARG A 13 -1.81 12.69 12.22
CA ARG A 13 -1.12 13.98 12.22
C ARG A 13 0.08 13.91 13.14
N ARG A 14 1.24 14.32 12.65
CA ARG A 14 2.47 14.48 13.44
C ARG A 14 3.07 15.85 13.20
N VAL A 15 4.10 16.20 13.98
CA VAL A 15 4.96 17.33 13.64
C VAL A 15 5.56 17.08 12.25
N GLY A 16 5.38 18.02 11.33
CA GLY A 16 5.81 17.88 9.93
C GLY A 16 4.75 17.32 8.97
N GLY A 17 3.49 17.15 9.39
CA GLY A 17 2.38 16.86 8.47
C GLY A 17 1.65 15.56 8.70
N LEU A 18 0.96 15.11 7.66
CA LEU A 18 0.15 13.89 7.67
C LEU A 18 1.01 12.68 7.34
N LEU A 19 0.77 11.57 8.04
CA LEU A 19 1.43 10.30 7.82
C LEU A 19 0.39 9.21 7.62
N LYS A 20 0.46 8.49 6.49
CA LYS A 20 -0.32 7.29 6.27
C LYS A 20 0.43 6.09 6.81
N ILE A 21 -0.20 5.35 7.72
CA ILE A 21 0.38 4.16 8.36
C ILE A 21 -0.44 2.94 7.96
N ARG A 22 0.23 1.90 7.47
CA ARG A 22 -0.29 0.56 7.30
C ARG A 22 0.15 -0.28 8.50
N LEU A 23 -0.78 -0.93 9.14
CA LEU A 23 -0.47 -1.80 10.27
C LEU A 23 0.37 -2.99 9.79
N ALA A 24 1.50 -3.22 10.45
CA ALA A 24 2.45 -4.27 10.11
C ALA A 24 1.89 -5.67 10.43
N GLU A 25 2.31 -6.66 9.66
CA GLU A 25 2.07 -8.09 9.89
C GLU A 25 0.59 -8.51 9.97
N ILE A 26 -0.34 -7.65 9.60
CA ILE A 26 -1.77 -7.98 9.45
C ILE A 26 -2.27 -7.61 8.06
N ASP A 27 -3.37 -8.24 7.65
CA ASP A 27 -4.05 -7.93 6.38
C ASP A 27 -5.56 -7.96 6.62
N ALA A 28 -6.19 -6.81 6.51
CA ALA A 28 -7.62 -6.66 6.73
C ALA A 28 -8.40 -6.82 5.44
N PRO A 29 -9.70 -7.16 5.50
CA PRO A 29 -10.55 -7.19 4.33
C PRO A 29 -10.53 -5.86 3.59
N GLU A 30 -10.51 -5.92 2.27
CA GLU A 30 -10.61 -4.75 1.41
C GLU A 30 -11.94 -4.02 1.64
N LYS A 31 -11.97 -2.73 1.35
CA LYS A 31 -13.18 -1.90 1.59
C LYS A 31 -14.46 -2.47 0.97
N ALA A 32 -14.35 -3.04 -0.24
CA ALA A 32 -15.48 -3.63 -0.97
C ALA A 32 -15.69 -5.12 -0.65
N GLN A 33 -14.85 -5.72 0.19
CA GLN A 33 -14.93 -7.11 0.59
C GLN A 33 -15.91 -7.26 1.76
N ALA A 34 -16.54 -8.43 1.87
CA ALA A 34 -17.33 -8.78 3.04
C ALA A 34 -16.51 -8.53 4.33
N SER A 35 -17.13 -7.92 5.33
CA SER A 35 -16.51 -7.48 6.59
C SER A 35 -15.49 -6.33 6.47
N GLY A 36 -15.25 -5.75 5.30
CA GLY A 36 -14.32 -4.63 5.13
C GLY A 36 -14.70 -3.41 5.97
N GLU A 37 -15.97 -3.01 5.91
CA GLU A 37 -16.47 -1.88 6.69
C GLU A 37 -16.51 -2.19 8.20
N THR A 38 -16.81 -3.43 8.59
CA THR A 38 -16.80 -3.87 9.99
C THR A 38 -15.38 -3.84 10.56
N SER A 39 -14.39 -4.31 9.78
CA SER A 39 -12.97 -4.25 10.13
C SER A 39 -12.48 -2.81 10.30
N LYS A 40 -12.84 -1.93 9.36
CA LYS A 40 -12.55 -0.50 9.45
C LYS A 40 -13.15 0.14 10.71
N ARG A 41 -14.41 -0.18 11.02
CA ARG A 41 -15.10 0.33 12.23
C ARG A 41 -14.40 -0.14 13.49
N SER A 42 -14.03 -1.43 13.58
CA SER A 42 -13.27 -1.97 14.71
C SER A 42 -11.96 -1.22 14.96
N LEU A 43 -11.20 -0.94 13.89
CA LEU A 43 -9.99 -0.13 13.99
C LEU A 43 -10.31 1.29 14.44
N SER A 44 -11.37 1.90 13.90
CA SER A 44 -11.79 3.25 14.26
C SER A 44 -12.13 3.36 15.75
N ASP A 45 -12.86 2.40 16.30
CA ASP A 45 -13.25 2.37 17.72
C ASP A 45 -12.04 2.32 18.66
N MET A 46 -10.93 1.71 18.19
CA MET A 46 -9.69 1.67 18.98
C MET A 46 -8.91 2.97 18.96
N VAL A 47 -8.89 3.67 17.82
CA VAL A 47 -7.86 4.70 17.56
C VAL A 47 -8.40 6.11 17.32
N MET A 48 -9.68 6.28 16.92
CA MET A 48 -10.20 7.61 16.58
C MET A 48 -10.20 8.55 17.78
N GLY A 49 -9.80 9.80 17.52
CA GLY A 49 -9.69 10.83 18.57
C GLY A 49 -8.55 10.64 19.57
N LYS A 50 -7.80 9.52 19.49
CA LYS A 50 -6.75 9.19 20.45
C LYS A 50 -5.36 9.56 19.95
N GLN A 51 -4.45 9.69 20.91
CA GLN A 51 -3.01 9.76 20.65
C GLN A 51 -2.48 8.35 20.42
N VAL A 52 -1.75 8.16 19.32
CA VAL A 52 -1.19 6.85 18.97
C VAL A 52 0.33 6.89 19.05
N LYS A 53 0.93 5.80 19.50
CA LYS A 53 2.36 5.54 19.39
C LYS A 53 2.56 4.52 18.28
N PHE A 54 3.65 4.62 17.54
CA PHE A 54 3.97 3.64 16.50
C PHE A 54 5.47 3.35 16.45
N VAL A 55 5.79 2.12 16.09
CA VAL A 55 7.14 1.65 15.80
C VAL A 55 7.18 1.29 14.32
N SER A 56 7.97 2.03 13.55
CA SER A 56 8.07 1.84 12.09
C SER A 56 8.98 0.67 11.76
N GLU A 57 8.58 -0.14 10.78
CA GLU A 57 9.39 -1.22 10.22
C GLU A 57 9.98 -0.82 8.85
N ALA A 58 9.18 -0.21 7.99
CA ALA A 58 9.56 0.14 6.62
C ALA A 58 8.66 1.20 6.01
N MET A 59 9.05 1.69 4.84
CA MET A 59 8.16 2.38 3.90
C MET A 59 7.81 1.40 2.79
N ASP A 60 6.54 1.30 2.45
CA ASP A 60 6.12 0.48 1.33
C ASP A 60 6.23 1.23 -0.02
N GLN A 61 6.01 0.51 -1.11
CA GLN A 61 6.09 1.06 -2.46
C GLN A 61 5.03 2.14 -2.76
N TYR A 62 4.00 2.27 -1.91
CA TYR A 62 2.94 3.28 -2.02
C TYR A 62 3.19 4.50 -1.13
N GLY A 63 4.37 4.59 -0.49
CA GLY A 63 4.72 5.67 0.42
C GLY A 63 4.00 5.62 1.75
N ARG A 64 3.44 4.46 2.15
CA ARG A 64 2.87 4.27 3.48
C ARG A 64 3.97 3.79 4.44
N MET A 65 3.94 4.31 5.66
CA MET A 65 4.75 3.77 6.76
C MET A 65 4.14 2.45 7.22
N VAL A 66 4.90 1.37 7.18
CA VAL A 66 4.49 0.09 7.77
C VAL A 66 4.96 0.07 9.22
N ALA A 67 4.03 -0.10 10.15
CA ALA A 67 4.33 0.06 11.56
C ALA A 67 3.42 -0.78 12.48
N HIS A 68 3.93 -1.06 13.67
CA HIS A 68 3.13 -1.49 14.81
C HIS A 68 2.55 -0.26 15.50
N LEU A 69 1.26 -0.29 15.78
CA LEU A 69 0.52 0.82 16.36
C LEU A 69 0.06 0.45 17.78
N SER A 70 0.19 1.38 18.71
CA SER A 70 -0.35 1.21 20.05
C SER A 70 -1.08 2.45 20.55
N VAL A 71 -2.11 2.22 21.35
CA VAL A 71 -2.95 3.24 21.99
C VAL A 71 -3.15 2.84 23.46
N ASP A 72 -2.78 3.70 24.39
CA ASP A 72 -2.96 3.48 25.83
C ASP A 72 -2.39 2.12 26.30
N GLY A 73 -1.30 1.67 25.68
CA GLY A 73 -0.68 0.37 25.97
C GLY A 73 -1.29 -0.83 25.23
N LEU A 74 -2.41 -0.66 24.55
CA LEU A 74 -3.03 -1.68 23.70
C LEU A 74 -2.27 -1.80 22.38
N ASP A 75 -1.86 -3.01 22.01
CA ASP A 75 -1.35 -3.34 20.67
C ASP A 75 -2.52 -3.45 19.71
N VAL A 76 -2.66 -2.44 18.82
CA VAL A 76 -3.77 -2.33 17.87
C VAL A 76 -3.73 -3.41 16.80
N ASN A 77 -2.53 -3.79 16.36
CA ASN A 77 -2.34 -4.84 15.34
C ASN A 77 -2.82 -6.20 15.88
N ALA A 78 -2.36 -6.56 17.09
CA ALA A 78 -2.77 -7.78 17.76
C ALA A 78 -4.27 -7.81 18.09
N GLU A 79 -4.83 -6.66 18.50
CA GLU A 79 -6.25 -6.56 18.85
C GLU A 79 -7.16 -6.71 17.64
N GLN A 80 -6.77 -6.19 16.45
CA GLN A 80 -7.52 -6.42 15.20
C GLN A 80 -7.61 -7.92 14.87
N ILE A 81 -6.52 -8.67 15.07
CA ILE A 81 -6.51 -10.13 14.90
C ILE A 81 -7.42 -10.79 15.94
N ARG A 82 -7.27 -10.43 17.23
CA ARG A 82 -8.05 -11.03 18.34
C ARG A 82 -9.55 -10.80 18.17
N ARG A 83 -9.96 -9.65 17.63
CA ARG A 83 -11.35 -9.35 17.31
C ARG A 83 -11.87 -10.09 16.08
N GLY A 84 -11.00 -10.83 15.37
CA GLY A 84 -11.34 -11.47 14.10
C GLY A 84 -11.60 -10.47 12.97
N MET A 85 -10.89 -9.34 12.96
CA MET A 85 -11.08 -8.26 11.98
C MET A 85 -9.95 -8.15 10.96
N ALA A 86 -8.90 -8.97 11.11
CA ALA A 86 -7.81 -9.09 10.15
C ALA A 86 -7.22 -10.49 10.17
N TRP A 87 -6.51 -10.86 9.12
CA TRP A 87 -5.64 -12.03 9.05
C TRP A 87 -4.24 -11.68 9.50
N ALA A 88 -3.55 -12.62 10.14
CA ALA A 88 -2.11 -12.55 10.31
C ALA A 88 -1.43 -12.72 8.95
N ALA A 89 -0.68 -11.72 8.52
CA ALA A 89 0.02 -11.74 7.24
C ALA A 89 1.29 -12.58 7.36
N ALA A 90 1.21 -13.85 7.01
CA ALA A 90 2.39 -14.73 6.94
C ALA A 90 3.27 -14.32 5.76
N GLY A 91 4.56 -14.07 5.98
CA GLY A 91 5.55 -13.95 4.92
C GLY A 91 5.99 -12.54 4.52
N TRP A 92 5.53 -11.49 5.18
CA TRP A 92 5.95 -10.12 4.84
C TRP A 92 7.46 -9.85 5.05
N ARG A 93 8.09 -10.56 5.99
CA ARG A 93 9.52 -10.40 6.31
C ARG A 93 10.49 -11.03 5.31
N GLN A 94 10.04 -11.92 4.43
CA GLN A 94 10.96 -12.63 3.52
C GLN A 94 11.39 -11.81 2.30
N SER A 95 10.74 -10.67 2.01
CA SER A 95 10.96 -9.96 0.76
C SER A 95 11.87 -8.73 0.84
N ARG A 96 12.24 -8.22 2.02
CA ARG A 96 13.11 -7.04 2.12
C ARG A 96 14.07 -7.12 3.31
N ARG A 97 15.37 -7.02 3.03
CA ARG A 97 16.44 -6.74 4.00
C ARG A 97 16.04 -5.52 4.83
N ALA A 98 15.84 -5.71 6.14
CA ALA A 98 15.77 -4.59 7.07
C ALA A 98 17.08 -3.79 6.98
N PRO A 99 17.03 -2.44 7.04
CA PRO A 99 18.25 -1.68 7.23
C PRO A 99 18.92 -2.15 8.53
N THR A 100 20.17 -2.60 8.42
CA THR A 100 20.98 -3.01 9.55
C THR A 100 21.14 -1.84 10.53
N GLY A 101 20.72 -1.99 11.77
CA GLY A 101 21.11 -1.08 12.83
C GLY A 101 20.09 -0.68 13.88
N VAL A 102 18.84 -1.13 13.86
CA VAL A 102 17.89 -0.83 14.94
C VAL A 102 17.54 -2.09 15.70
N SER A 103 18.25 -2.32 16.81
CA SER A 103 17.90 -3.31 17.81
C SER A 103 16.74 -2.75 18.65
N LEU A 104 15.54 -3.23 18.43
CA LEU A 104 14.38 -2.95 19.29
C LEU A 104 14.31 -3.98 20.41
N ALA A 105 15.28 -3.94 21.32
CA ALA A 105 15.21 -4.64 22.59
C ALA A 105 14.33 -3.84 23.56
N GLY A 106 13.06 -4.17 23.65
CA GLY A 106 12.13 -3.56 24.59
C GLY A 106 10.83 -4.36 24.70
N LYS A 107 10.13 -4.22 25.79
CA LYS A 107 8.95 -4.96 26.33
C LYS A 107 7.80 -5.32 25.34
N TYR A 108 7.92 -5.03 24.06
CA TYR A 108 6.94 -5.34 22.99
C TYR A 108 7.31 -6.59 22.18
N SER A 109 8.38 -7.28 22.54
CA SER A 109 9.01 -8.34 21.73
C SER A 109 8.18 -9.62 21.56
N SER A 110 7.24 -9.94 22.44
CA SER A 110 6.54 -11.23 22.40
C SER A 110 5.31 -11.29 21.49
N PHE A 111 4.66 -10.16 21.22
CA PHE A 111 3.49 -10.11 20.32
C PHE A 111 3.84 -9.75 18.89
N HIS A 112 4.99 -9.19 18.64
CA HIS A 112 5.45 -8.72 17.34
C HIS A 112 6.12 -9.82 16.49
N SER A 113 6.17 -11.04 16.96
CA SER A 113 6.54 -12.16 16.11
C SER A 113 5.30 -12.63 15.37
N ASN A 114 5.42 -12.87 14.07
CA ASN A 114 4.36 -13.44 13.23
C ASN A 114 3.73 -14.71 13.89
N LYS A 115 4.50 -15.45 14.69
CA LYS A 115 4.03 -16.62 15.48
C LYS A 115 2.98 -16.21 16.51
N GLY A 116 3.13 -15.07 17.19
CA GLY A 116 2.16 -14.56 18.17
C GLY A 116 0.84 -14.17 17.50
N LEU A 117 0.89 -13.43 16.36
CA LEU A 117 -0.31 -13.04 15.61
C LEU A 117 -1.04 -14.26 15.02
N VAL A 118 -0.30 -15.28 14.54
CA VAL A 118 -0.90 -16.53 14.07
C VAL A 118 -1.59 -17.30 15.22
N ALA A 119 -1.03 -17.29 16.41
CA ALA A 119 -1.67 -17.89 17.58
C ALA A 119 -2.98 -17.17 17.94
N LEU A 120 -2.96 -15.83 17.97
CA LEU A 120 -4.15 -15.01 18.19
C LEU A 120 -5.23 -15.23 17.11
N GLN A 121 -4.84 -15.39 15.84
CA GLN A 121 -5.76 -15.74 14.78
C GLN A 121 -6.43 -17.09 15.03
N ARG A 122 -5.67 -18.12 15.41
CA ARG A 122 -6.23 -19.45 15.72
C ARG A 122 -7.23 -19.38 16.87
N GLU A 123 -6.93 -18.58 17.90
CA GLU A 123 -7.85 -18.33 19.02
C GLU A 123 -9.13 -17.63 18.52
N ALA A 124 -8.99 -16.59 17.71
CA ALA A 124 -10.14 -15.86 17.14
C ALA A 124 -11.03 -16.76 16.28
N MET A 125 -10.45 -17.72 15.57
CA MET A 125 -11.18 -18.68 14.71
C MET A 125 -12.03 -19.69 15.51
N GLN A 126 -11.72 -19.90 16.78
CA GLN A 126 -12.50 -20.81 17.65
C GLN A 126 -13.81 -20.19 18.11
N VAL A 127 -13.97 -18.89 17.95
CA VAL A 127 -15.19 -18.15 18.33
C VAL A 127 -15.76 -17.50 17.07
N PRO A 128 -17.02 -17.78 16.70
CA PRO A 128 -17.64 -17.24 15.48
C PRO A 128 -17.91 -15.73 15.60
N ARG A 129 -16.87 -14.92 15.45
CA ARG A 129 -16.93 -13.45 15.50
C ARG A 129 -16.17 -12.82 14.33
N GLY A 130 -16.62 -11.66 13.91
CA GLY A 130 -16.01 -10.93 12.82
C GLY A 130 -15.94 -11.75 11.54
N LEU A 131 -14.76 -11.89 10.95
CA LEU A 131 -14.49 -12.71 9.77
C LEU A 131 -14.88 -14.17 9.98
N TRP A 132 -14.63 -14.70 11.18
CA TRP A 132 -14.80 -16.11 11.51
C TRP A 132 -16.25 -16.50 11.80
N ALA A 133 -17.18 -15.54 11.78
CA ALA A 133 -18.61 -15.81 11.76
C ALA A 133 -19.10 -16.31 10.38
N GLN A 134 -18.30 -16.15 9.33
CA GLN A 134 -18.56 -16.67 8.00
C GLN A 134 -18.02 -18.10 7.90
N SER A 135 -18.71 -18.97 7.19
CA SER A 135 -18.30 -20.36 7.01
C SER A 135 -16.98 -20.51 6.24
N ASN A 136 -16.69 -19.59 5.34
CA ASN A 136 -15.45 -19.58 4.54
C ASN A 136 -15.04 -18.14 4.17
N PRO A 137 -14.45 -17.39 5.11
CA PRO A 137 -14.05 -16.01 4.84
C PRO A 137 -12.89 -15.98 3.85
N THR A 138 -13.07 -15.28 2.73
CA THR A 138 -12.04 -15.11 1.71
C THR A 138 -10.92 -14.22 2.23
N PRO A 139 -9.64 -14.64 2.20
CA PRO A 139 -8.53 -13.80 2.59
C PRO A 139 -8.35 -12.59 1.65
N PRO A 140 -7.86 -11.42 2.15
CA PRO A 140 -7.71 -10.22 1.32
C PRO A 140 -6.79 -10.42 0.10
N TRP A 141 -5.74 -11.21 0.22
CA TRP A 141 -4.83 -11.50 -0.90
C TRP A 141 -5.47 -12.36 -2.00
N GLU A 142 -6.44 -13.20 -1.68
CA GLU A 142 -7.24 -13.92 -2.67
C GLU A 142 -8.30 -13.02 -3.29
N TRP A 143 -8.96 -12.21 -2.47
CA TRP A 143 -9.90 -11.21 -2.94
C TRP A 143 -9.25 -10.28 -3.98
N ARG A 144 -8.05 -9.76 -3.71
CA ARG A 144 -7.30 -8.90 -4.65
C ARG A 144 -6.97 -9.58 -5.97
N LYS A 145 -6.72 -10.89 -5.98
CA LYS A 145 -6.51 -11.65 -7.24
C LYS A 145 -7.77 -11.72 -8.09
N LEU A 146 -8.93 -11.90 -7.45
CA LEU A 146 -10.23 -12.00 -8.12
C LEU A 146 -10.78 -10.62 -8.52
N HIS A 147 -10.35 -9.56 -7.83
CA HIS A 147 -10.81 -8.19 -8.03
C HIS A 147 -9.61 -7.26 -8.25
N PRO A 148 -8.88 -7.41 -9.36
CA PRO A 148 -7.76 -6.54 -9.67
C PRO A 148 -8.25 -5.09 -9.73
N SER A 149 -7.59 -4.20 -8.98
CA SER A 149 -7.96 -2.78 -8.99
C SER A 149 -7.69 -2.20 -10.36
N THR A 150 -8.72 -1.68 -11.01
CA THR A 150 -8.62 -0.98 -12.30
C THR A 150 -8.05 0.45 -12.18
N LYS A 151 -7.59 0.83 -10.98
CA LYS A 151 -6.89 2.11 -10.82
C LYS A 151 -5.48 1.98 -11.36
N PRO A 152 -5.08 2.81 -12.32
CA PRO A 152 -3.68 2.94 -12.72
C PRO A 152 -2.95 3.64 -11.57
N GLY A 153 -2.46 2.88 -10.62
CA GLY A 153 -1.67 3.32 -9.46
C GLY A 153 -0.31 2.71 -9.54
N ALA A 154 0.68 3.48 -9.98
CA ALA A 154 2.12 3.37 -9.79
C ALA A 154 2.59 2.06 -9.11
N GLY A 155 2.76 1.03 -9.88
CA GLY A 155 3.34 -0.24 -9.46
C GLY A 155 3.46 -1.14 -10.66
N SER A 156 4.61 -1.12 -11.30
CA SER A 156 5.15 -2.09 -12.24
C SER A 156 4.25 -3.32 -12.50
N ALA A 157 3.21 -3.13 -13.27
CA ALA A 157 2.68 -4.13 -14.13
C ALA A 157 3.09 -3.67 -15.52
N THR A 158 3.94 -4.43 -16.17
CA THR A 158 4.02 -4.45 -17.62
C THR A 158 2.65 -4.88 -18.16
N VAL A 159 1.67 -3.99 -18.03
CA VAL A 159 0.58 -3.97 -18.96
C VAL A 159 1.17 -3.29 -20.18
N GLN A 160 1.54 -4.08 -21.16
CA GLN A 160 1.61 -3.61 -22.53
C GLN A 160 0.23 -3.03 -22.82
N ALA A 161 0.05 -1.73 -22.58
CA ALA A 161 -0.97 -1.00 -23.32
C ALA A 161 -0.54 -1.17 -24.77
N ASP A 162 -1.37 -1.85 -25.53
CA ASP A 162 -1.21 -1.90 -26.97
C ASP A 162 -0.97 -0.46 -27.45
N PRO A 163 -0.01 -0.25 -28.33
CA PRO A 163 0.19 1.07 -28.92
C PRO A 163 -1.15 1.52 -29.48
N PRO A 164 -1.48 2.81 -29.37
CA PRO A 164 -2.72 3.33 -29.94
C PRO A 164 -2.81 2.84 -31.38
N THR A 165 -3.93 2.22 -31.75
CA THR A 165 -4.15 1.56 -33.04
C THR A 165 -4.27 2.54 -34.20
N GLY A 166 -3.83 3.80 -34.04
CA GLY A 166 -3.83 4.81 -35.08
C GLY A 166 -3.07 6.08 -34.70
N CYS A 167 -2.52 6.74 -35.71
CA CYS A 167 -1.94 8.06 -35.60
C CYS A 167 -3.05 9.08 -35.41
N GLY A 168 -3.31 9.50 -34.18
CA GLY A 168 -4.24 10.56 -33.86
C GLY A 168 -3.66 11.97 -34.13
N GLU A 169 -4.38 13.01 -33.73
CA GLU A 169 -4.00 14.41 -33.98
C GLU A 169 -2.96 14.98 -32.97
N LYS A 170 -2.35 14.15 -32.14
CA LYS A 170 -1.39 14.61 -31.12
C LYS A 170 -0.03 14.96 -31.73
N LYS A 171 0.37 16.22 -31.57
CA LYS A 171 1.60 16.78 -32.18
C LYS A 171 2.56 17.41 -31.16
N HIS A 172 2.17 17.52 -29.89
CA HIS A 172 2.94 18.19 -28.85
C HIS A 172 3.14 17.32 -27.62
N CYS A 173 4.28 17.46 -26.94
CA CYS A 173 4.61 16.72 -25.74
C CYS A 173 3.58 16.84 -24.60
N SER A 174 2.93 18.00 -24.49
CA SER A 174 1.86 18.23 -23.51
C SER A 174 0.61 17.36 -23.72
N GLN A 175 0.46 16.78 -24.89
CA GLN A 175 -0.66 15.89 -25.23
C GLN A 175 -0.32 14.42 -25.00
N MET A 176 0.95 14.10 -24.70
CA MET A 176 1.42 12.74 -24.46
C MET A 176 1.23 12.37 -23.00
N THR A 177 0.77 11.15 -22.74
CA THR A 177 0.52 10.63 -21.38
C THR A 177 1.67 9.76 -20.87
N SER A 178 2.57 9.33 -21.77
CA SER A 178 3.72 8.48 -21.42
C SER A 178 4.84 8.61 -22.45
N CYS A 179 6.07 8.30 -22.03
CA CYS A 179 7.21 8.22 -22.92
C CYS A 179 7.03 7.17 -24.05
N LYS A 180 6.31 6.07 -23.76
CA LYS A 180 6.00 5.04 -24.77
C LYS A 180 5.09 5.58 -25.87
N GLU A 181 4.09 6.37 -25.51
CA GLU A 181 3.21 7.05 -26.45
C GLU A 181 3.98 8.07 -27.29
N ALA A 182 4.83 8.89 -26.66
CA ALA A 182 5.66 9.86 -27.37
C ALA A 182 6.57 9.19 -28.41
N ARG A 183 7.21 8.08 -28.05
CA ARG A 183 8.02 7.29 -29.00
C ARG A 183 7.20 6.68 -30.13
N PHE A 184 5.99 6.19 -29.83
CA PHE A 184 5.10 5.67 -30.87
C PHE A 184 4.73 6.77 -31.89
N TYR A 185 4.33 7.94 -31.43
CA TYR A 185 3.99 9.06 -32.29
C TYR A 185 5.20 9.56 -33.10
N GLN A 186 6.40 9.56 -32.52
CA GLN A 186 7.62 9.91 -33.25
C GLN A 186 7.96 8.89 -34.33
N THR A 187 7.96 7.58 -34.00
CA THR A 187 8.51 6.52 -34.87
C THR A 187 7.49 5.97 -35.85
N GLN A 188 6.22 5.79 -35.43
CA GLN A 188 5.18 5.19 -36.24
C GLN A 188 4.31 6.22 -36.95
N CYS A 189 4.10 7.39 -36.31
CA CYS A 189 3.27 8.46 -36.87
C CYS A 189 4.11 9.59 -37.51
N GLY A 190 5.42 9.54 -37.42
CA GLY A 190 6.31 10.51 -38.06
C GLY A 190 6.25 11.92 -37.46
N VAL A 191 5.78 12.07 -36.20
CA VAL A 191 5.65 13.38 -35.55
C VAL A 191 6.99 13.86 -35.00
N LYS A 192 7.81 14.47 -35.86
CA LYS A 192 9.15 14.96 -35.54
C LYS A 192 9.16 16.11 -34.52
N SER A 193 8.07 16.85 -34.36
CA SER A 193 7.95 17.96 -33.39
C SER A 193 7.99 17.53 -31.93
N LEU A 194 7.97 16.23 -31.64
CA LEU A 194 8.11 15.68 -30.28
C LEU A 194 9.56 15.58 -29.83
N ASP A 195 10.50 15.67 -30.75
CA ASP A 195 11.95 15.63 -30.58
C ASP A 195 12.52 16.97 -31.04
N GLY A 196 12.67 17.90 -30.08
CA GLY A 196 12.97 19.31 -30.40
C GLY A 196 14.44 19.56 -30.77
N ASP A 197 15.36 18.75 -30.28
CA ASP A 197 16.82 18.85 -30.49
C ASP A 197 17.36 17.79 -31.47
N GLY A 198 16.51 16.82 -31.87
CA GLY A 198 16.85 15.81 -32.87
C GLY A 198 17.79 14.71 -32.35
N ASP A 199 17.87 14.51 -31.04
CA ASP A 199 18.71 13.48 -30.41
C ASP A 199 18.10 12.07 -30.46
N GLY A 200 16.87 11.94 -30.98
CA GLY A 200 16.12 10.70 -31.07
C GLY A 200 15.25 10.38 -29.86
N MET A 201 15.22 11.24 -28.85
CA MET A 201 14.41 11.08 -27.65
C MET A 201 13.22 12.06 -27.64
N PRO A 202 11.99 11.61 -27.93
CA PRO A 202 10.85 12.50 -27.91
C PRO A 202 10.46 12.88 -26.49
N CYS A 203 10.05 14.12 -26.28
CA CYS A 203 9.51 14.62 -25.02
C CYS A 203 10.42 14.30 -23.81
N GLU A 204 11.63 14.85 -23.80
CA GLU A 204 12.65 14.59 -22.78
C GLU A 204 12.13 14.68 -21.33
N SER A 205 11.30 15.70 -21.03
CA SER A 205 10.69 15.86 -19.71
C SER A 205 9.85 14.67 -19.26
N LEU A 206 9.34 13.89 -20.23
CA LEU A 206 8.51 12.72 -20.01
C LEU A 206 9.33 11.42 -20.09
N CYS A 207 10.43 11.42 -20.87
CA CYS A 207 11.23 10.25 -21.17
C CYS A 207 12.51 10.12 -20.35
N THR A 208 13.05 11.22 -19.81
CA THR A 208 14.21 11.16 -18.92
C THR A 208 13.79 10.81 -17.48
N PRO A 209 14.43 9.81 -16.83
CA PRO A 209 14.21 9.57 -15.42
C PRO A 209 14.68 10.79 -14.62
N GLN A 210 13.77 11.40 -13.87
CA GLN A 210 14.06 12.56 -13.03
C GLN A 210 15.20 12.23 -12.06
N LYS A 211 16.40 12.73 -12.31
CA LYS A 211 17.50 12.74 -11.33
C LYS A 211 17.05 13.62 -10.16
N LYS A 212 16.73 12.99 -9.01
CA LYS A 212 16.55 13.73 -7.74
C LYS A 212 17.82 14.48 -7.44
N ILE A 213 17.80 15.81 -7.59
CA ILE A 213 18.84 16.69 -7.08
C ILE A 213 18.69 16.71 -5.55
N ILE A 214 19.57 15.98 -4.88
CA ILE A 214 19.78 16.14 -3.44
C ILE A 214 20.57 17.44 -3.31
N LYS A 215 19.90 18.52 -2.91
CA LYS A 215 20.59 19.72 -2.42
C LYS A 215 21.04 19.44 -0.99
N ASN A 216 22.36 19.44 -0.82
CA ASN A 216 23.03 19.50 0.48
C ASN A 216 22.60 20.75 1.27
#